data_542c291fb536a672f1881cbb79b957fb
#
_entry.id   542c291fb536a672f1881cbb79b957fb
#
_cell.length_a   1.000
_cell.length_b   1.000
_cell.length_c   1.000
_cell.angle_alpha   90.00
_cell.angle_beta   90.00
_cell.angle_gamma   90.00
#
_symmetry.space_group_name_H-M   'P 1'
#
loop_
_entity.id
_entity.type
_entity.pdbx_description
1 polymer ?
#
loop_
_entity_poly.entity_id
_entity_poly.type
_entity_poly.pdbx_seq_one_letter_code
_entity_poly.pdbx_strand_id
1 'polypeptide(L)'
;MAVAIVLVLMVVGSILFHFLSPWYFTPIASNWGMIDDTVTITFWVTGFVFVAINLFMAYAVVRYRYQKGRRAAYEPENKKLEWWLTGLTTLGVVAMLAPGLFVWAKFVEVPKEASVIEAIGQQWHWSFRFPGKDGVLGTVDPKYVSVENPFGINPDDPSGQDDVLIASNEVHLPIDKPVKVLLRSKDVLHNFAVPQFRVKMDLVPGMVPYIWFTPTRTGKFEILCEELCGIAHFAMRGSVVVEEQTAFHTWLSSHPTFAQSSSRAAGDAAAGEPLYATCAACHGPQGEGNLALNAPKLSGLEDWYMKRQLKYFKQGARGAH
;
A
#
# COMPACT_ATOMS: atom_id res chain seq x y z
N MET A 1 -46.43 -9.37 -10.97
CA MET A 1 -45.76 -10.69 -10.81
C MET A 1 -44.29 -10.66 -11.23
N ALA A 2 -43.96 -10.09 -12.40
CA ALA A 2 -42.58 -10.02 -12.89
C ALA A 2 -41.60 -9.39 -11.86
N VAL A 3 -41.96 -8.23 -11.27
CA VAL A 3 -41.14 -7.55 -10.24
C VAL A 3 -40.87 -8.47 -9.06
N ALA A 4 -41.87 -9.18 -8.53
CA ALA A 4 -41.67 -10.10 -7.40
C ALA A 4 -40.71 -11.27 -7.76
N ILE A 5 -40.80 -11.78 -8.99
CA ILE A 5 -39.89 -12.83 -9.48
C ILE A 5 -38.48 -12.29 -9.58
N VAL A 6 -38.28 -11.09 -10.11
CA VAL A 6 -36.96 -10.46 -10.20
C VAL A 6 -36.32 -10.27 -8.80
N LEU A 7 -37.12 -9.78 -7.82
CA LEU A 7 -36.62 -9.61 -6.44
C LEU A 7 -36.18 -10.95 -5.83
N VAL A 8 -36.95 -12.02 -6.02
CA VAL A 8 -36.58 -13.36 -5.51
C VAL A 8 -35.34 -13.88 -6.24
N LEU A 9 -35.26 -13.72 -7.56
CA LEU A 9 -34.06 -14.13 -8.32
C LEU A 9 -32.81 -13.36 -7.92
N MET A 10 -32.93 -12.06 -7.63
CA MET A 10 -31.82 -11.27 -7.07
C MET A 10 -31.33 -11.84 -5.73
N VAL A 11 -32.25 -12.16 -4.81
CA VAL A 11 -31.87 -12.76 -3.51
C VAL A 11 -31.18 -14.09 -3.72
N VAL A 12 -31.76 -14.99 -4.49
CA VAL A 12 -31.20 -16.31 -4.78
C VAL A 12 -29.84 -16.18 -5.48
N GLY A 13 -29.73 -15.33 -6.51
CA GLY A 13 -28.50 -15.09 -7.24
C GLY A 13 -27.39 -14.52 -6.34
N SER A 14 -27.71 -13.57 -5.45
CA SER A 14 -26.74 -12.99 -4.50
C SER A 14 -26.25 -14.02 -3.48
N ILE A 15 -27.15 -14.87 -2.96
CA ILE A 15 -26.77 -15.95 -2.04
C ILE A 15 -25.88 -16.98 -2.75
N LEU A 16 -26.25 -17.42 -3.94
CA LEU A 16 -25.45 -18.35 -4.73
C LEU A 16 -24.07 -17.76 -5.06
N PHE A 17 -24.04 -16.50 -5.50
CA PHE A 17 -22.77 -15.80 -5.76
C PHE A 17 -21.89 -15.76 -4.51
N HIS A 18 -22.44 -15.43 -3.35
CA HIS A 18 -21.70 -15.36 -2.09
C HIS A 18 -21.03 -16.69 -1.72
N PHE A 19 -21.73 -17.82 -1.87
CA PHE A 19 -21.21 -19.12 -1.48
C PHE A 19 -20.42 -19.86 -2.57
N LEU A 20 -20.65 -19.55 -3.83
CA LEU A 20 -20.00 -20.26 -4.95
C LEU A 20 -18.83 -19.49 -5.56
N SER A 21 -18.75 -18.17 -5.34
CA SER A 21 -17.66 -17.33 -5.88
C SER A 21 -16.46 -17.33 -4.95
N PRO A 22 -15.21 -17.45 -5.47
CA PRO A 22 -13.97 -17.42 -4.69
C PRO A 22 -13.51 -15.99 -4.34
N TRP A 23 -14.41 -15.10 -3.98
CA TRP A 23 -14.12 -13.67 -3.69
C TRP A 23 -13.67 -13.40 -2.24
N TYR A 24 -13.44 -14.43 -1.47
CA TYR A 24 -13.06 -14.33 -0.07
C TYR A 24 -11.72 -13.66 0.16
N PHE A 25 -11.51 -13.15 1.38
CA PHE A 25 -10.26 -12.55 1.82
C PHE A 25 -9.07 -13.48 1.61
N THR A 26 -7.94 -12.92 1.20
CA THR A 26 -6.67 -13.64 1.25
C THR A 26 -6.34 -14.00 2.71
N PRO A 27 -5.69 -15.14 2.97
CA PRO A 27 -5.31 -15.52 4.33
C PRO A 27 -4.49 -14.43 5.00
N ILE A 28 -4.93 -14.03 6.19
CA ILE A 28 -4.27 -12.96 6.94
C ILE A 28 -2.86 -13.38 7.40
N ALA A 29 -1.96 -12.40 7.48
CA ALA A 29 -0.57 -12.60 7.90
C ALA A 29 -0.11 -11.51 8.90
N SER A 30 -1.05 -10.84 9.58
CA SER A 30 -0.77 -9.85 10.61
C SER A 30 -1.76 -9.94 11.79
N ASN A 31 -1.53 -9.08 12.77
CA ASN A 31 -2.40 -8.92 13.96
C ASN A 31 -3.77 -8.28 13.68
N TRP A 32 -4.08 -7.88 12.44
CA TRP A 32 -5.28 -7.12 12.11
C TRP A 32 -6.51 -7.98 11.76
N GLY A 33 -6.60 -9.21 12.27
CA GLY A 33 -7.76 -10.10 12.06
C GLY A 33 -9.11 -9.50 12.45
N MET A 34 -9.13 -8.60 13.45
CA MET A 34 -10.35 -7.91 13.85
C MET A 34 -10.98 -7.03 12.73
N ILE A 35 -10.22 -6.66 11.71
CA ILE A 35 -10.74 -5.99 10.51
C ILE A 35 -11.64 -6.96 9.74
N ASP A 36 -11.14 -8.19 9.50
CA ASP A 36 -11.90 -9.23 8.81
C ASP A 36 -13.16 -9.61 9.59
N ASP A 37 -13.08 -9.70 10.94
CA ASP A 37 -14.22 -9.97 11.79
C ASP A 37 -15.29 -8.87 11.67
N THR A 38 -14.86 -7.60 11.71
CA THR A 38 -15.77 -6.45 11.57
C THR A 38 -16.47 -6.44 10.23
N VAL A 39 -15.72 -6.69 9.15
CA VAL A 39 -16.27 -6.77 7.79
C VAL A 39 -17.22 -7.96 7.67
N THR A 40 -16.87 -9.11 8.22
CA THR A 40 -17.70 -10.32 8.22
C THR A 40 -19.03 -10.11 8.95
N ILE A 41 -19.00 -9.51 10.15
CA ILE A 41 -20.21 -9.16 10.90
C ILE A 41 -21.09 -8.21 10.07
N THR A 42 -20.49 -7.19 9.47
CA THR A 42 -21.21 -6.24 8.61
C THR A 42 -21.88 -6.94 7.43
N PHE A 43 -21.19 -7.85 6.75
CA PHE A 43 -21.77 -8.64 5.65
C PHE A 43 -22.96 -9.50 6.11
N TRP A 44 -22.85 -10.16 7.26
CA TRP A 44 -23.96 -10.97 7.77
C TRP A 44 -25.19 -10.12 8.13
N VAL A 45 -25.00 -8.99 8.83
CA VAL A 45 -26.10 -8.11 9.22
C VAL A 45 -26.74 -7.47 7.99
N THR A 46 -25.94 -6.88 7.11
CA THR A 46 -26.48 -6.23 5.90
C THR A 46 -27.07 -7.22 4.92
N GLY A 47 -26.46 -8.41 4.77
CA GLY A 47 -26.98 -9.51 3.97
C GLY A 47 -28.35 -10.00 4.46
N PHE A 48 -28.50 -10.19 5.77
CA PHE A 48 -29.80 -10.53 6.37
C PHE A 48 -30.87 -9.46 6.07
N VAL A 49 -30.55 -8.19 6.29
CA VAL A 49 -31.46 -7.06 6.02
C VAL A 49 -31.82 -7.00 4.53
N PHE A 50 -30.82 -7.18 3.66
CA PHE A 50 -31.04 -7.22 2.20
C PHE A 50 -32.03 -8.31 1.80
N VAL A 51 -31.85 -9.53 2.30
CA VAL A 51 -32.76 -10.67 2.04
C VAL A 51 -34.15 -10.38 2.58
N ALA A 52 -34.25 -9.94 3.84
CA ALA A 52 -35.53 -9.67 4.50
C ALA A 52 -36.34 -8.60 3.77
N ILE A 53 -35.71 -7.48 3.40
CA ILE A 53 -36.37 -6.38 2.69
C ILE A 53 -36.84 -6.82 1.30
N ASN A 54 -35.98 -7.50 0.52
CA ASN A 54 -36.37 -7.93 -0.83
C ASN A 54 -37.48 -8.97 -0.82
N LEU A 55 -37.46 -9.92 0.10
CA LEU A 55 -38.55 -10.91 0.25
C LEU A 55 -39.84 -10.24 0.73
N PHE A 56 -39.75 -9.28 1.67
CA PHE A 56 -40.90 -8.49 2.09
C PHE A 56 -41.49 -7.68 0.94
N MET A 57 -40.65 -7.03 0.12
CA MET A 57 -41.09 -6.31 -1.08
C MET A 57 -41.79 -7.26 -2.08
N ALA A 58 -41.17 -8.44 -2.32
CA ALA A 58 -41.77 -9.44 -3.21
C ALA A 58 -43.14 -9.89 -2.69
N TYR A 59 -43.26 -10.16 -1.38
CA TYR A 59 -44.53 -10.47 -0.74
C TYR A 59 -45.54 -9.34 -0.90
N ALA A 60 -45.15 -8.08 -0.64
CA ALA A 60 -46.05 -6.93 -0.75
C ALA A 60 -46.59 -6.74 -2.19
N VAL A 61 -45.71 -6.86 -3.19
CA VAL A 61 -46.09 -6.79 -4.62
C VAL A 61 -47.12 -7.87 -4.99
N VAL A 62 -46.93 -9.08 -4.47
CA VAL A 62 -47.88 -10.19 -4.73
C VAL A 62 -49.20 -10.00 -3.98
N ARG A 63 -49.10 -9.66 -2.70
CA ARG A 63 -50.24 -9.57 -1.77
C ARG A 63 -51.14 -8.38 -2.06
N TYR A 64 -50.55 -7.23 -2.39
CA TYR A 64 -51.28 -5.97 -2.60
C TYR A 64 -51.40 -5.58 -4.07
N ARG A 65 -51.22 -6.53 -5.01
CA ARG A 65 -51.45 -6.31 -6.44
C ARG A 65 -52.88 -5.87 -6.73
N TYR A 66 -53.07 -5.13 -7.79
CA TYR A 66 -54.40 -4.70 -8.26
C TYR A 66 -55.33 -5.90 -8.41
N GLN A 67 -56.53 -5.76 -7.86
CA GLN A 67 -57.68 -6.69 -8.02
C GLN A 67 -58.92 -5.89 -8.28
N LYS A 68 -59.72 -6.31 -9.30
CA LYS A 68 -60.98 -5.64 -9.66
C LYS A 68 -61.93 -5.61 -8.44
N GLY A 69 -62.42 -4.43 -8.09
CA GLY A 69 -63.33 -4.25 -6.98
C GLY A 69 -62.66 -4.02 -5.59
N ARG A 70 -61.34 -4.12 -5.47
CA ARG A 70 -60.60 -3.85 -4.24
C ARG A 70 -59.99 -2.45 -4.30
N ARG A 71 -60.23 -1.63 -3.26
CA ARG A 71 -59.58 -0.32 -3.10
C ARG A 71 -58.49 -0.41 -2.06
N ALA A 72 -57.42 0.32 -2.26
CA ALA A 72 -56.36 0.51 -1.28
C ALA A 72 -56.87 1.40 -0.12
N ALA A 73 -56.47 1.11 1.12
CA ALA A 73 -56.64 2.03 2.23
C ALA A 73 -55.75 3.25 2.01
N TYR A 74 -56.27 4.42 2.34
CA TYR A 74 -55.48 5.66 2.29
C TYR A 74 -54.93 5.96 3.69
N GLU A 75 -53.65 5.63 3.90
CA GLU A 75 -52.94 5.91 5.16
C GLU A 75 -51.65 6.66 4.77
N PRO A 76 -51.68 7.99 4.64
CA PRO A 76 -50.55 8.78 4.17
C PRO A 76 -49.39 8.84 5.17
N GLU A 77 -49.67 8.66 6.48
CA GLU A 77 -48.71 8.74 7.56
C GLU A 77 -48.95 7.63 8.60
N ASN A 78 -47.89 6.97 9.01
CA ASN A 78 -47.90 6.05 10.16
C ASN A 78 -46.71 6.37 11.08
N LYS A 79 -46.89 7.42 11.90
CA LYS A 79 -45.84 7.92 12.82
C LYS A 79 -45.28 6.84 13.74
N LYS A 80 -46.13 5.88 14.19
CA LYS A 80 -45.68 4.80 15.05
C LYS A 80 -44.68 3.87 14.31
N LEU A 81 -45.03 3.50 13.09
CA LEU A 81 -44.16 2.66 12.24
C LEU A 81 -42.83 3.40 11.90
N GLU A 82 -42.91 4.67 11.53
CA GLU A 82 -41.77 5.51 11.20
C GLU A 82 -40.80 5.60 12.38
N TRP A 83 -41.28 5.88 13.58
CA TRP A 83 -40.45 5.92 14.79
C TRP A 83 -39.80 4.57 15.10
N TRP A 84 -40.55 3.47 14.96
CA TRP A 84 -40.02 2.13 15.15
C TRP A 84 -38.94 1.78 14.14
N LEU A 85 -39.17 2.07 12.85
CA LEU A 85 -38.17 1.82 11.78
C LEU A 85 -36.94 2.68 11.99
N THR A 86 -37.10 3.97 12.27
CA THR A 86 -35.98 4.89 12.54
C THR A 86 -35.19 4.42 13.75
N GLY A 87 -35.84 4.11 14.86
CA GLY A 87 -35.17 3.68 16.08
C GLY A 87 -34.39 2.37 15.90
N LEU A 88 -35.03 1.38 15.26
CA LEU A 88 -34.40 0.09 14.99
C LEU A 88 -33.19 0.22 14.02
N THR A 89 -33.36 1.01 12.98
CA THR A 89 -32.28 1.26 12.01
C THR A 89 -31.10 2.01 12.66
N THR A 90 -31.41 3.04 13.46
CA THR A 90 -30.37 3.79 14.20
C THR A 90 -29.62 2.89 15.16
N LEU A 91 -30.33 2.05 15.92
CA LEU A 91 -29.70 1.09 16.84
C LEU A 91 -28.79 0.11 16.06
N GLY A 92 -29.26 -0.42 14.93
CA GLY A 92 -28.48 -1.31 14.06
C GLY A 92 -27.22 -0.65 13.51
N VAL A 93 -27.33 0.59 13.04
CA VAL A 93 -26.17 1.37 12.54
C VAL A 93 -25.16 1.62 13.65
N VAL A 94 -25.61 2.04 14.84
CA VAL A 94 -24.72 2.27 15.98
C VAL A 94 -24.02 0.97 16.40
N ALA A 95 -24.75 -0.14 16.45
CA ALA A 95 -24.19 -1.45 16.79
C ALA A 95 -23.13 -1.93 15.78
N MET A 96 -23.26 -1.62 14.50
CA MET A 96 -22.26 -1.94 13.48
C MET A 96 -21.08 -0.96 13.49
N LEU A 97 -21.31 0.31 13.82
CA LEU A 97 -20.26 1.33 13.86
C LEU A 97 -19.30 1.13 15.03
N ALA A 98 -19.80 0.73 16.20
CA ALA A 98 -19.00 0.62 17.41
C ALA A 98 -17.78 -0.32 17.29
N PRO A 99 -17.87 -1.55 16.74
CA PRO A 99 -16.71 -2.39 16.47
C PRO A 99 -15.69 -1.73 15.55
N GLY A 100 -16.14 -1.07 14.48
CA GLY A 100 -15.26 -0.35 13.54
C GLY A 100 -14.48 0.77 14.21
N LEU A 101 -15.11 1.56 15.06
CA LEU A 101 -14.44 2.62 15.85
C LEU A 101 -13.43 2.04 16.84
N PHE A 102 -13.73 0.89 17.45
CA PHE A 102 -12.77 0.21 18.31
C PHE A 102 -11.53 -0.25 17.54
N VAL A 103 -11.72 -0.87 16.38
CA VAL A 103 -10.61 -1.27 15.48
C VAL A 103 -9.80 -0.05 15.06
N TRP A 104 -10.47 1.04 14.67
CA TRP A 104 -9.79 2.28 14.29
C TRP A 104 -8.95 2.85 15.44
N ALA A 105 -9.50 2.89 16.66
CA ALA A 105 -8.75 3.35 17.83
C ALA A 105 -7.48 2.53 18.06
N LYS A 106 -7.55 1.20 17.89
CA LYS A 106 -6.38 0.31 17.97
C LYS A 106 -5.40 0.54 16.82
N PHE A 107 -5.89 0.83 15.61
CA PHE A 107 -5.04 1.05 14.44
C PHE A 107 -4.18 2.31 14.57
N VAL A 108 -4.64 3.35 15.26
CA VAL A 108 -3.87 4.57 15.47
C VAL A 108 -2.95 4.51 16.70
N GLU A 109 -3.13 3.54 17.59
CA GLU A 109 -2.33 3.36 18.80
C GLU A 109 -1.15 2.41 18.53
N VAL A 110 0.04 2.97 18.31
CA VAL A 110 1.25 2.18 18.04
C VAL A 110 1.81 1.60 19.33
N PRO A 111 2.12 0.29 19.40
CA PRO A 111 2.83 -0.31 20.54
C PRO A 111 4.18 0.38 20.78
N LYS A 112 4.53 0.60 22.04
CA LYS A 112 5.77 1.29 22.42
C LYS A 112 7.03 0.54 22.01
N GLU A 113 6.94 -0.78 21.94
CA GLU A 113 8.01 -1.70 21.52
C GLU A 113 8.14 -1.85 20.01
N ALA A 114 7.30 -1.17 19.22
CA ALA A 114 7.35 -1.25 17.77
C ALA A 114 8.65 -0.67 17.22
N SER A 115 9.36 -1.47 16.41
CA SER A 115 10.50 -0.99 15.63
C SER A 115 10.02 0.03 14.61
N VAL A 116 10.73 1.15 14.49
CA VAL A 116 10.36 2.20 13.52
C VAL A 116 11.23 2.03 12.28
N ILE A 117 10.60 1.85 11.13
CA ILE A 117 11.26 1.83 9.83
C ILE A 117 10.64 2.89 8.92
N GLU A 118 11.28 3.21 7.81
CA GLU A 118 10.76 4.15 6.83
C GLU A 118 10.63 3.49 5.46
N ALA A 119 9.48 3.71 4.79
CA ALA A 119 9.27 3.35 3.40
C ALA A 119 9.10 4.62 2.56
N ILE A 120 9.82 4.68 1.46
CA ILE A 120 9.80 5.81 0.53
C ILE A 120 9.29 5.33 -0.82
N GLY A 121 8.21 5.95 -1.30
CA GLY A 121 7.68 5.77 -2.64
C GLY A 121 8.24 6.82 -3.60
N GLN A 122 8.52 6.38 -4.79
CA GLN A 122 8.95 7.24 -5.90
C GLN A 122 8.49 6.58 -7.20
N GLN A 123 8.25 7.33 -8.26
CA GLN A 123 7.85 6.80 -9.58
C GLN A 123 8.96 5.93 -10.20
N TRP A 124 8.89 4.62 -10.26
CA TRP A 124 7.83 3.72 -9.75
C TRP A 124 8.49 2.57 -9.01
N HIS A 125 9.06 2.86 -7.87
CA HIS A 125 9.76 1.90 -7.03
C HIS A 125 9.68 2.28 -5.54
N TRP A 126 10.05 1.31 -4.71
CA TRP A 126 10.13 1.44 -3.26
C TRP A 126 11.58 1.49 -2.81
N SER A 127 11.82 2.16 -1.70
CA SER A 127 13.07 2.10 -0.95
C SER A 127 12.75 2.10 0.53
N PHE A 128 13.61 1.50 1.34
CA PHE A 128 13.38 1.40 2.77
C PHE A 128 14.61 1.82 3.55
N ARG A 129 14.36 2.29 4.78
CA ARG A 129 15.41 2.66 5.71
C ARG A 129 15.09 2.06 7.07
N PHE A 130 16.07 1.41 7.67
CA PHE A 130 16.01 0.85 9.01
C PHE A 130 16.90 1.65 9.94
N PRO A 131 16.54 1.79 11.22
CA PRO A 131 17.45 2.31 12.22
C PRO A 131 18.65 1.38 12.35
N GLY A 132 19.78 1.96 12.63
CA GLY A 132 21.00 1.20 12.84
C GLY A 132 21.04 0.50 14.19
N LYS A 133 22.24 0.45 14.78
CA LYS A 133 22.46 -0.22 16.07
C LYS A 133 21.85 0.53 17.25
N ASP A 134 21.71 1.85 17.12
CA ASP A 134 21.11 2.71 18.15
C ASP A 134 19.58 2.60 18.22
N GLY A 135 18.94 1.98 17.22
CA GLY A 135 17.49 1.81 17.13
C GLY A 135 16.72 3.10 16.80
N VAL A 136 17.41 4.17 16.39
CA VAL A 136 16.84 5.49 16.11
C VAL A 136 17.12 5.87 14.66
N LEU A 137 16.06 6.21 13.90
CA LEU A 137 16.24 6.78 12.57
C LEU A 137 16.80 8.20 12.65
N GLY A 138 17.86 8.47 11.90
CA GLY A 138 18.40 9.82 11.75
C GLY A 138 17.39 10.80 11.16
N THR A 139 17.56 12.07 11.50
CA THR A 139 16.74 13.18 10.97
C THR A 139 16.90 13.33 9.46
N VAL A 140 15.84 13.75 8.79
CA VAL A 140 15.81 13.96 7.34
C VAL A 140 15.32 15.35 7.00
N ASP A 141 15.87 15.92 5.92
CA ASP A 141 15.43 17.21 5.39
C ASP A 141 15.53 17.18 3.87
N PRO A 142 14.55 17.69 3.13
CA PRO A 142 14.58 17.78 1.66
C PRO A 142 15.83 18.47 1.10
N LYS A 143 16.42 19.41 1.84
CA LYS A 143 17.67 20.10 1.43
C LYS A 143 18.88 19.19 1.29
N TYR A 144 18.88 18.04 1.96
CA TYR A 144 19.94 17.04 1.88
C TYR A 144 19.70 15.97 0.82
N VAL A 145 18.55 16.01 0.13
CA VAL A 145 18.28 15.05 -0.94
C VAL A 145 19.22 15.29 -2.10
N SER A 146 20.03 14.29 -2.42
CA SER A 146 20.95 14.26 -3.53
C SER A 146 20.99 12.85 -4.14
N VAL A 147 21.80 12.68 -5.15
CA VAL A 147 22.07 11.37 -5.77
C VAL A 147 22.68 10.41 -4.75
N GLU A 148 23.63 10.92 -3.96
CA GLU A 148 24.37 10.15 -2.94
C GLU A 148 23.55 9.95 -1.66
N ASN A 149 22.58 10.81 -1.43
CA ASN A 149 21.71 10.79 -0.26
C ASN A 149 20.22 10.84 -0.68
N PRO A 150 19.71 9.80 -1.33
CA PRO A 150 18.33 9.81 -1.85
C PRO A 150 17.26 9.84 -0.76
N PHE A 151 17.61 9.55 0.47
CA PHE A 151 16.72 9.60 1.64
C PHE A 151 16.67 11.00 2.28
N GLY A 152 17.62 11.89 1.96
CA GLY A 152 17.73 13.22 2.57
C GLY A 152 18.11 13.17 4.05
N ILE A 153 18.91 12.18 4.45
CA ILE A 153 19.41 12.03 5.83
C ILE A 153 20.34 13.20 6.14
N ASN A 154 20.18 13.79 7.31
CA ASN A 154 21.08 14.83 7.76
C ASN A 154 22.49 14.25 8.00
N PRO A 155 23.51 14.68 7.24
CA PRO A 155 24.85 14.14 7.37
C PRO A 155 25.53 14.44 8.71
N ASP A 156 25.05 15.48 9.42
CA ASP A 156 25.58 15.90 10.73
C ASP A 156 24.86 15.20 11.89
N ASP A 157 23.83 14.39 11.61
CA ASP A 157 23.11 13.65 12.64
C ASP A 157 23.81 12.30 12.92
N PRO A 158 24.36 12.10 14.13
CA PRO A 158 25.03 10.84 14.45
C PRO A 158 24.13 9.60 14.32
N SER A 159 22.84 9.72 14.68
CA SER A 159 21.88 8.61 14.60
C SER A 159 21.58 8.19 13.16
N GLY A 160 21.80 9.08 12.18
CA GLY A 160 21.61 8.74 10.78
C GLY A 160 22.76 7.96 10.15
N GLN A 161 23.95 7.99 10.77
CA GLN A 161 25.16 7.42 10.16
C GLN A 161 25.12 5.90 10.06
N ASP A 162 24.47 5.24 11.00
CA ASP A 162 24.32 3.79 11.05
C ASP A 162 22.98 3.29 10.50
N ASP A 163 22.10 4.19 10.03
CA ASP A 163 20.86 3.83 9.31
C ASP A 163 21.16 2.92 8.12
N VAL A 164 20.47 1.81 8.04
CA VAL A 164 20.64 0.82 6.96
C VAL A 164 19.73 1.15 5.77
N LEU A 165 20.30 1.27 4.59
CA LEU A 165 19.61 1.71 3.38
C LEU A 165 19.32 0.55 2.44
N ILE A 166 18.03 0.37 2.12
CA ILE A 166 17.55 -0.68 1.21
C ILE A 166 17.03 -0.04 -0.07
N ALA A 167 17.86 0.00 -1.10
CA ALA A 167 17.47 0.47 -2.44
C ALA A 167 16.89 -0.69 -3.27
N SER A 168 15.79 -1.27 -2.79
CA SER A 168 15.15 -2.44 -3.40
C SER A 168 13.64 -2.37 -3.17
N ASN A 169 12.87 -2.96 -4.09
CA ASN A 169 11.43 -3.17 -3.92
C ASN A 169 11.10 -4.31 -2.94
N GLU A 170 12.11 -4.92 -2.33
CA GLU A 170 11.94 -5.98 -1.34
C GLU A 170 12.47 -5.53 0.01
N VAL A 171 11.66 -5.75 1.05
CA VAL A 171 11.99 -5.48 2.44
C VAL A 171 11.74 -6.73 3.28
N HIS A 172 12.63 -7.02 4.23
CA HIS A 172 12.46 -8.12 5.16
C HIS A 172 12.04 -7.61 6.52
N LEU A 173 11.21 -8.38 7.21
CA LEU A 173 10.71 -8.09 8.56
C LEU A 173 10.74 -9.35 9.43
N PRO A 174 11.04 -9.20 10.72
CA PRO A 174 10.99 -10.34 11.63
C PRO A 174 9.54 -10.69 11.99
N ILE A 175 9.25 -12.00 12.09
CA ILE A 175 7.96 -12.51 12.57
C ILE A 175 7.71 -12.10 14.03
N ASP A 176 6.46 -11.91 14.42
CA ASP A 176 5.98 -11.62 15.78
C ASP A 176 6.59 -10.37 16.44
N LYS A 177 7.12 -9.46 15.63
CA LYS A 177 7.60 -8.16 16.12
C LYS A 177 6.74 -7.03 15.55
N PRO A 178 6.23 -6.12 16.40
CA PRO A 178 5.49 -4.97 15.91
C PRO A 178 6.43 -4.01 15.18
N VAL A 179 5.96 -3.52 14.04
CA VAL A 179 6.70 -2.59 13.18
C VAL A 179 5.82 -1.39 12.90
N LYS A 180 6.35 -0.19 13.13
CA LYS A 180 5.81 1.09 12.68
C LYS A 180 6.54 1.50 11.41
N VAL A 181 5.81 1.67 10.33
CA VAL A 181 6.34 2.12 9.05
C VAL A 181 5.99 3.58 8.84
N LEU A 182 7.00 4.45 8.84
CA LEU A 182 6.86 5.84 8.40
C LEU A 182 6.81 5.85 6.88
N LEU A 183 5.92 6.66 6.31
CA LEU A 183 5.67 6.67 4.87
C LEU A 183 6.01 8.04 4.29
N ARG A 184 6.86 8.08 3.27
CA ARG A 184 7.19 9.32 2.55
C ARG A 184 7.10 9.13 1.04
N SER A 185 6.66 10.16 0.36
CA SER A 185 6.76 10.26 -1.09
C SER A 185 7.83 11.28 -1.48
N LYS A 186 8.58 10.97 -2.54
CA LYS A 186 9.57 11.87 -3.13
C LYS A 186 9.01 12.73 -4.26
N ASP A 187 7.88 12.36 -4.83
CA ASP A 187 7.36 12.99 -6.06
C ASP A 187 5.84 13.19 -6.01
N VAL A 188 5.05 12.16 -6.28
CA VAL A 188 3.59 12.23 -6.36
C VAL A 188 2.94 11.41 -5.25
N LEU A 189 1.62 11.42 -5.20
CA LEU A 189 0.86 10.56 -4.29
C LEU A 189 1.06 9.08 -4.66
N HIS A 190 1.39 8.27 -3.66
CA HIS A 190 1.44 6.81 -3.73
C HIS A 190 0.62 6.22 -2.58
N ASN A 191 0.41 4.92 -2.59
CA ASN A 191 -0.18 4.22 -1.46
C ASN A 191 0.64 2.95 -1.16
N PHE A 192 0.97 2.73 0.11
CA PHE A 192 1.61 1.50 0.56
C PHE A 192 0.53 0.55 1.06
N ALA A 193 0.29 -0.51 0.33
CA ALA A 193 -0.70 -1.52 0.68
C ALA A 193 -0.08 -2.92 0.74
N VAL A 194 -0.39 -3.66 1.80
CA VAL A 194 -0.09 -5.10 1.92
C VAL A 194 -1.38 -5.83 2.26
N PRO A 195 -2.09 -6.37 1.27
CA PRO A 195 -3.44 -6.93 1.47
C PRO A 195 -3.52 -8.02 2.54
N GLN A 196 -2.50 -8.89 2.62
CA GLN A 196 -2.45 -9.95 3.63
C GLN A 196 -2.21 -9.42 5.04
N PHE A 197 -1.74 -8.18 5.19
CA PHE A 197 -1.57 -7.52 6.49
C PHE A 197 -2.76 -6.65 6.87
N ARG A 198 -3.74 -6.46 5.96
CA ARG A 198 -4.89 -5.55 6.14
C ARG A 198 -4.48 -4.11 6.43
N VAL A 199 -3.37 -3.68 5.86
CA VAL A 199 -2.87 -2.30 6.01
C VAL A 199 -2.76 -1.63 4.65
N LYS A 200 -3.15 -0.35 4.62
CA LYS A 200 -2.86 0.56 3.52
C LYS A 200 -2.84 1.99 4.05
N MET A 201 -1.98 2.81 3.48
CA MET A 201 -1.87 4.22 3.82
C MET A 201 -1.21 4.98 2.67
N ASP A 202 -1.68 6.19 2.43
CA ASP A 202 -1.13 7.06 1.40
C ASP A 202 0.23 7.64 1.81
N LEU A 203 1.12 7.75 0.82
CA LEU A 203 2.36 8.50 0.90
C LEU A 203 2.10 9.86 0.25
N VAL A 204 1.83 10.86 1.07
CA VAL A 204 1.52 12.21 0.61
C VAL A 204 2.80 13.04 0.59
N PRO A 205 3.19 13.65 -0.56
CA PRO A 205 4.34 14.55 -0.61
C PRO A 205 4.27 15.65 0.45
N GLY A 206 5.35 15.81 1.22
CA GLY A 206 5.43 16.80 2.30
C GLY A 206 4.83 16.35 3.64
N MET A 207 4.25 15.16 3.73
CA MET A 207 3.74 14.56 4.98
C MET A 207 4.50 13.28 5.32
N VAL A 208 4.43 12.88 6.60
CA VAL A 208 4.99 11.60 7.08
C VAL A 208 3.90 10.84 7.84
N PRO A 209 2.92 10.30 7.15
CA PRO A 209 1.96 9.38 7.77
C PRO A 209 2.64 8.08 8.18
N TYR A 210 1.92 7.26 8.95
CA TYR A 210 2.43 5.97 9.41
C TYR A 210 1.35 4.91 9.42
N ILE A 211 1.78 3.66 9.36
CA ILE A 211 1.01 2.47 9.69
C ILE A 211 1.81 1.63 10.68
N TRP A 212 1.14 0.70 11.35
CA TRP A 212 1.82 -0.31 12.12
C TRP A 212 1.12 -1.66 12.01
N PHE A 213 1.86 -2.72 12.18
CA PHE A 213 1.38 -4.10 12.19
C PHE A 213 2.40 -5.01 12.85
N THR A 214 1.95 -6.20 13.24
CA THR A 214 2.81 -7.29 13.67
C THR A 214 2.64 -8.43 12.66
N PRO A 215 3.68 -8.79 11.89
CA PRO A 215 3.61 -9.96 11.02
C PRO A 215 3.42 -11.24 11.86
N THR A 216 2.47 -12.11 11.47
CA THR A 216 2.13 -13.33 12.22
C THR A 216 2.36 -14.62 11.43
N ARG A 217 2.86 -14.49 10.22
CA ARG A 217 3.13 -15.63 9.33
C ARG A 217 4.36 -15.36 8.48
N THR A 218 5.29 -16.30 8.44
CA THR A 218 6.43 -16.27 7.53
C THR A 218 6.01 -16.43 6.07
N GLY A 219 6.78 -15.86 5.16
CA GLY A 219 6.55 -15.93 3.73
C GLY A 219 6.79 -14.62 3.02
N LYS A 220 6.48 -14.58 1.73
CA LYS A 220 6.62 -13.40 0.88
C LYS A 220 5.24 -12.84 0.55
N PHE A 221 5.04 -11.57 0.85
CA PHE A 221 3.78 -10.84 0.68
C PHE A 221 4.00 -9.66 -0.26
N GLU A 222 3.03 -9.39 -1.11
CA GLU A 222 3.14 -8.32 -2.10
C GLU A 222 2.86 -6.95 -1.48
N ILE A 223 3.69 -5.96 -1.85
CA ILE A 223 3.43 -4.54 -1.65
C ILE A 223 2.84 -4.00 -2.95
N LEU A 224 1.70 -3.32 -2.84
CA LEU A 224 1.03 -2.66 -3.96
C LEU A 224 1.04 -1.14 -3.76
N CYS A 225 1.13 -0.41 -4.87
CA CYS A 225 0.71 0.98 -4.90
C CYS A 225 -0.77 1.00 -5.29
N GLU A 226 -1.65 1.46 -4.40
CA GLU A 226 -3.11 1.52 -4.64
C GLU A 226 -3.61 2.95 -4.85
N GLU A 227 -2.72 3.88 -5.20
CA GLU A 227 -3.06 5.25 -5.58
C GLU A 227 -2.41 5.61 -6.92
N LEU A 228 -3.21 6.17 -7.85
CA LEU A 228 -2.74 6.48 -9.21
C LEU A 228 -1.56 7.46 -9.18
N CYS A 229 -0.38 6.96 -9.49
CA CYS A 229 0.88 7.69 -9.41
C CYS A 229 1.58 7.90 -10.76
N GLY A 230 0.88 7.74 -11.87
CA GLY A 230 1.40 7.98 -13.22
C GLY A 230 1.31 6.76 -14.14
N ILE A 231 1.97 6.83 -15.30
CA ILE A 231 1.81 5.88 -16.41
C ILE A 231 2.22 4.43 -16.04
N ALA A 232 3.20 4.25 -15.15
CA ALA A 232 3.63 2.93 -14.71
C ALA A 232 3.12 2.57 -13.30
N HIS A 233 2.00 3.16 -12.87
CA HIS A 233 1.35 2.84 -11.60
C HIS A 233 1.17 1.32 -11.39
N PHE A 234 0.71 0.60 -12.40
CA PHE A 234 0.52 -0.86 -12.36
C PHE A 234 1.81 -1.66 -12.11
N ALA A 235 2.97 -1.08 -12.41
CA ALA A 235 4.28 -1.71 -12.26
C ALA A 235 4.96 -1.38 -10.91
N MET A 236 4.39 -0.44 -10.12
CA MET A 236 4.92 -0.06 -8.80
C MET A 236 4.54 -1.12 -7.76
N ARG A 237 5.26 -2.22 -7.79
CA ARG A 237 5.10 -3.36 -6.91
C ARG A 237 6.36 -3.62 -6.10
N GLY A 238 6.19 -4.23 -4.93
CA GLY A 238 7.28 -4.67 -4.07
C GLY A 238 6.92 -5.92 -3.30
N SER A 239 7.74 -6.30 -2.36
CA SER A 239 7.48 -7.45 -1.50
C SER A 239 7.98 -7.24 -0.08
N VAL A 240 7.20 -7.74 0.88
CA VAL A 240 7.62 -7.93 2.26
C VAL A 240 7.93 -9.42 2.45
N VAL A 241 9.14 -9.73 2.87
CA VAL A 241 9.54 -11.08 3.28
C VAL A 241 9.50 -11.13 4.80
N VAL A 242 8.64 -11.98 5.36
CA VAL A 242 8.57 -12.21 6.80
C VAL A 242 9.35 -13.49 7.12
N GLU A 243 10.30 -13.37 8.02
CA GLU A 243 11.22 -14.46 8.35
C GLU A 243 11.60 -14.46 9.83
N GLU A 244 12.31 -15.50 10.24
CA GLU A 244 12.82 -15.63 11.61
C GLU A 244 13.85 -14.53 11.93
N GLN A 245 13.93 -14.14 13.19
CA GLN A 245 14.76 -13.05 13.68
C GLN A 245 16.23 -13.14 13.21
N THR A 246 16.80 -14.33 13.22
CA THR A 246 18.20 -14.58 12.80
C THR A 246 18.42 -14.35 11.32
N ALA A 247 17.50 -14.80 10.48
CA ALA A 247 17.54 -14.57 9.03
C ALA A 247 17.40 -13.08 8.71
N PHE A 248 16.43 -12.42 9.34
CA PHE A 248 16.25 -10.97 9.23
C PHE A 248 17.53 -10.19 9.59
N HIS A 249 18.18 -10.50 10.71
CA HIS A 249 19.44 -9.81 11.09
C HIS A 249 20.57 -10.08 10.10
N THR A 250 20.65 -11.28 9.55
CA THR A 250 21.64 -11.61 8.52
C THR A 250 21.38 -10.81 7.25
N TRP A 251 20.13 -10.73 6.81
CA TRP A 251 19.73 -9.93 5.67
C TRP A 251 20.00 -8.43 5.89
N LEU A 252 19.58 -7.86 7.02
CA LEU A 252 19.76 -6.45 7.35
C LEU A 252 21.25 -6.07 7.36
N SER A 253 22.09 -6.90 7.98
CA SER A 253 23.54 -6.66 8.06
C SER A 253 24.28 -6.78 6.73
N SER A 254 23.66 -7.36 5.71
CA SER A 254 24.24 -7.43 4.37
C SER A 254 24.08 -6.13 3.55
N HIS A 255 23.29 -5.18 4.05
CA HIS A 255 23.05 -3.91 3.41
C HIS A 255 23.95 -2.79 3.99
N PRO A 256 24.29 -1.79 3.18
CA PRO A 256 25.16 -0.72 3.64
C PRO A 256 24.45 0.24 4.58
N THR A 257 25.18 0.79 5.52
CA THR A 257 24.73 1.94 6.29
C THR A 257 24.86 3.24 5.48
N PHE A 258 24.23 4.33 5.94
CA PHE A 258 24.35 5.63 5.31
C PHE A 258 25.82 6.09 5.23
N ALA A 259 26.59 5.98 6.34
CA ALA A 259 28.01 6.30 6.32
C ALA A 259 28.81 5.49 5.29
N GLN A 260 28.50 4.18 5.17
CA GLN A 260 29.15 3.32 4.17
C GLN A 260 28.74 3.67 2.73
N SER A 261 27.49 4.05 2.52
CA SER A 261 26.97 4.45 1.21
C SER A 261 27.59 5.76 0.77
N SER A 262 27.66 6.74 1.66
CA SER A 262 28.22 8.05 1.41
C SER A 262 29.74 7.97 1.08
N SER A 263 30.47 7.07 1.74
CA SER A 263 31.87 6.84 1.43
C SER A 263 32.12 6.13 0.10
N ARG A 264 31.14 5.37 -0.40
CA ARG A 264 31.20 4.65 -1.69
C ARG A 264 30.73 5.49 -2.87
N ALA A 265 30.04 6.60 -2.64
CA ALA A 265 29.34 7.35 -3.68
C ALA A 265 30.30 8.17 -4.56
N ALA A 266 31.45 8.54 -4.05
CA ALA A 266 32.47 9.23 -4.83
C ALA A 266 33.18 8.23 -5.78
N GLY A 267 32.64 8.07 -6.98
CA GLY A 267 33.44 7.47 -8.05
C GLY A 267 34.69 8.31 -8.28
N ASP A 268 35.78 7.67 -8.69
CA ASP A 268 36.97 8.37 -9.13
C ASP A 268 36.68 8.99 -10.51
N ALA A 269 36.37 10.29 -10.52
CA ALA A 269 36.05 11.02 -11.75
C ALA A 269 37.26 11.06 -12.71
N ALA A 270 38.48 11.13 -12.18
CA ALA A 270 39.70 11.13 -13.00
C ALA A 270 39.94 9.76 -13.68
N ALA A 271 39.62 8.67 -12.98
CA ALA A 271 39.62 7.34 -13.59
C ALA A 271 38.44 7.10 -14.53
N GLY A 272 37.31 7.77 -14.31
CA GLY A 272 36.13 7.67 -15.16
C GLY A 272 36.21 8.44 -16.47
N GLU A 273 36.90 9.58 -16.48
CA GLU A 273 37.00 10.46 -17.66
C GLU A 273 37.49 9.76 -18.90
N PRO A 274 38.62 9.02 -18.89
CA PRO A 274 39.08 8.32 -20.08
C PRO A 274 38.13 7.20 -20.52
N LEU A 275 37.36 6.58 -19.60
CA LEU A 275 36.38 5.56 -19.95
C LEU A 275 35.15 6.18 -20.63
N TYR A 276 34.81 7.44 -20.31
CA TYR A 276 33.71 8.16 -20.92
C TYR A 276 33.93 8.46 -22.41
N ALA A 277 35.18 8.50 -22.88
CA ALA A 277 35.51 8.79 -24.27
C ALA A 277 34.73 7.92 -25.28
N THR A 278 34.48 6.66 -24.95
CA THR A 278 33.67 5.75 -25.77
C THR A 278 32.20 6.18 -25.83
N CYS A 279 31.65 6.70 -24.73
CA CYS A 279 30.26 7.17 -24.65
C CYS A 279 30.12 8.55 -25.32
N ALA A 280 31.15 9.39 -25.22
CA ALA A 280 31.20 10.74 -25.77
C ALA A 280 31.01 10.78 -27.30
N ALA A 281 31.45 9.73 -27.99
CA ALA A 281 31.29 9.63 -29.44
C ALA A 281 29.81 9.77 -29.91
N CYS A 282 28.87 9.28 -29.12
CA CYS A 282 27.46 9.39 -29.42
C CYS A 282 26.77 10.44 -28.56
N HIS A 283 27.09 10.50 -27.24
CA HIS A 283 26.39 11.31 -26.27
C HIS A 283 26.95 12.72 -26.07
N GLY A 284 28.01 13.08 -26.80
CA GLY A 284 28.72 14.34 -26.70
C GLY A 284 29.75 14.38 -25.55
N PRO A 285 30.77 15.24 -25.64
CA PRO A 285 31.89 15.28 -24.68
C PRO A 285 31.46 15.65 -23.26
N GLN A 286 30.31 16.34 -23.09
CA GLN A 286 29.77 16.71 -21.80
C GLN A 286 28.46 15.96 -21.48
N GLY A 287 28.12 14.91 -22.24
CA GLY A 287 26.88 14.16 -22.06
C GLY A 287 25.64 14.91 -22.51
N GLU A 288 25.76 15.94 -23.32
CA GLU A 288 24.69 16.81 -23.80
C GLU A 288 23.72 16.12 -24.75
N GLY A 289 24.09 14.95 -25.28
CA GLY A 289 23.33 14.20 -26.27
C GLY A 289 23.61 14.64 -27.71
N ASN A 290 23.10 13.88 -28.68
CA ASN A 290 23.24 14.16 -30.12
C ASN A 290 21.94 13.78 -30.85
N LEU A 291 21.16 14.76 -31.28
CA LEU A 291 19.90 14.54 -31.98
C LEU A 291 20.08 13.84 -33.32
N ALA A 292 21.18 14.10 -34.04
CA ALA A 292 21.44 13.48 -35.35
C ALA A 292 21.70 11.97 -35.22
N LEU A 293 22.22 11.53 -34.08
CA LEU A 293 22.47 10.13 -33.76
C LEU A 293 21.38 9.48 -32.91
N ASN A 294 20.30 10.19 -32.58
CA ASN A 294 19.30 9.79 -31.61
C ASN A 294 19.92 9.37 -30.26
N ALA A 295 21.06 9.98 -29.90
CA ALA A 295 21.74 9.70 -28.65
C ALA A 295 21.20 10.65 -27.56
N PRO A 296 20.57 10.12 -26.50
CA PRO A 296 19.97 10.96 -25.46
C PRO A 296 21.02 11.69 -24.63
N LYS A 297 20.60 12.81 -24.04
CA LYS A 297 21.38 13.52 -23.04
C LYS A 297 21.62 12.63 -21.82
N LEU A 298 22.85 12.55 -21.35
CA LEU A 298 23.27 11.82 -20.15
C LEU A 298 23.52 12.76 -18.98
N SER A 299 24.00 13.99 -19.26
CA SER A 299 24.26 14.98 -18.20
C SER A 299 22.96 15.38 -17.49
N GLY A 300 22.98 15.33 -16.15
CA GLY A 300 21.82 15.59 -15.30
C GLY A 300 20.91 14.38 -15.08
N LEU A 301 21.26 13.19 -15.59
CA LEU A 301 20.60 11.96 -15.19
C LEU A 301 21.12 11.50 -13.83
N GLU A 302 20.22 10.89 -13.05
CA GLU A 302 20.52 10.36 -11.73
C GLU A 302 21.54 9.18 -11.81
N ASP A 303 22.52 9.16 -10.91
CA ASP A 303 23.57 8.13 -10.85
C ASP A 303 23.04 6.72 -10.77
N TRP A 304 22.02 6.50 -9.95
CA TRP A 304 21.37 5.20 -9.82
C TRP A 304 20.78 4.72 -11.14
N TYR A 305 20.21 5.65 -11.92
CA TYR A 305 19.67 5.36 -13.24
C TYR A 305 20.80 4.99 -14.21
N MET A 306 21.87 5.79 -14.25
CA MET A 306 23.04 5.53 -15.09
C MET A 306 23.68 4.19 -14.75
N LYS A 307 23.95 3.92 -13.48
CA LYS A 307 24.51 2.63 -13.01
C LYS A 307 23.62 1.45 -13.41
N ARG A 308 22.30 1.58 -13.29
CA ARG A 308 21.34 0.54 -13.69
C ARG A 308 21.33 0.33 -15.19
N GLN A 309 21.35 1.40 -16.00
CA GLN A 309 21.40 1.29 -17.44
C GLN A 309 22.70 0.62 -17.92
N LEU A 310 23.85 1.00 -17.39
CA LEU A 310 25.13 0.35 -17.68
C LEU A 310 25.12 -1.14 -17.32
N LYS A 311 24.49 -1.50 -16.18
CA LYS A 311 24.32 -2.90 -15.79
C LYS A 311 23.43 -3.67 -16.77
N TYR A 312 22.35 -3.05 -17.25
CA TYR A 312 21.46 -3.67 -18.24
C TYR A 312 22.16 -3.87 -19.60
N PHE A 313 22.96 -2.91 -20.05
CA PHE A 313 23.80 -3.08 -21.25
C PHE A 313 24.77 -4.24 -21.05
N LYS A 314 25.48 -4.28 -19.91
CA LYS A 314 26.43 -5.37 -19.61
C LYS A 314 25.77 -6.76 -19.56
N GLN A 315 24.53 -6.85 -19.13
CA GLN A 315 23.77 -8.09 -19.01
C GLN A 315 23.02 -8.47 -20.29
N GLY A 316 23.08 -7.65 -21.34
CA GLY A 316 22.27 -7.86 -22.55
C GLY A 316 20.78 -7.62 -22.38
N ALA A 317 20.35 -7.09 -21.24
CA ALA A 317 18.94 -6.77 -20.98
C ALA A 317 18.49 -5.49 -21.71
N ARG A 318 19.41 -4.72 -22.26
CA ARG A 318 19.18 -3.52 -23.07
C ARG A 318 20.29 -3.37 -24.12
N GLY A 319 19.91 -2.99 -25.35
CA GLY A 319 20.84 -2.56 -26.39
C GLY A 319 21.59 -3.69 -27.11
N ALA A 320 21.30 -4.93 -26.88
CA ALA A 320 21.84 -6.05 -27.57
C ALA A 320 20.96 -6.44 -28.76
N HIS A 321 21.26 -5.94 -29.92
CA HIS A 321 20.85 -6.54 -31.21
C HIS A 321 21.91 -6.30 -32.23
#